data_909b828df8849d339a0ff2a3ef97e4fb
#
_entry.id   909b828df8849d339a0ff2a3ef97e4fb
#
_cell.length_a   1.000
_cell.length_b   1.000
_cell.length_c   1.000
_cell.angle_alpha   90.00
_cell.angle_beta   90.00
_cell.angle_gamma   90.00
#
_symmetry.space_group_name_H-M   'P 1'
#
loop_
_entity.id
_entity.type
_entity.pdbx_description
1 polymer ?
#
loop_
_entity_poly.entity_id
_entity_poly.type
_entity_poly.pdbx_seq_one_letter_code
_entity_poly.pdbx_strand_id
1 'polypeptide(L)'
;MGNTDIKKILYALLIIFCIYLLFFTSKLYIHEPLREESKIGDKISYMQNRSVTLVHATYDKDKKEMEVQLDLDNNSNDNIDEYYYIVSKTEGSSEDIKVQEVYNKPMYTVLRIKNLKGNFREISLFVAPKIADIGDIGDSDYVELVLNKNNIKYMALNDKHEIDYLRERHAMLIKEKEDHVKKMKLKIKKHEEELYNIRKSQRDYKENIDYLTDEEKASYEARIKSNKEEEDIIEDKIKNCKKRIKTDKEDIKKLKNMKVNWLFIC
;
A
#
# COMPACT_ATOMS: atom_id res chain seq x y z
N MET A 1 31.42 45.94 44.82
CA MET A 1 31.32 44.90 43.81
C MET A 1 32.50 45.05 42.87
N GLY A 2 33.43 44.08 42.85
CA GLY A 2 34.65 44.21 42.04
C GLY A 2 34.32 43.94 40.55
N ASN A 3 35.11 44.53 39.65
CA ASN A 3 34.96 44.41 38.20
C ASN A 3 34.94 42.96 37.70
N THR A 4 35.48 42.01 38.49
CA THR A 4 35.47 40.56 38.29
C THR A 4 34.11 39.92 38.55
N ASP A 5 33.32 40.45 39.47
CA ASP A 5 31.99 39.89 39.80
C ASP A 5 30.97 40.27 38.78
N ILE A 6 31.08 41.49 38.22
CA ILE A 6 30.22 41.97 37.14
C ILE A 6 30.45 41.12 35.88
N LYS A 7 31.70 40.80 35.54
CA LYS A 7 32.01 39.92 34.41
C LYS A 7 31.41 38.51 34.56
N LYS A 8 31.48 37.90 35.75
CA LYS A 8 30.88 36.59 36.01
C LYS A 8 29.36 36.62 35.84
N ILE A 9 28.69 37.66 36.33
CA ILE A 9 27.24 37.84 36.17
C ILE A 9 26.87 37.99 34.69
N LEU A 10 27.68 38.74 33.94
CA LEU A 10 27.44 38.92 32.49
C LEU A 10 27.60 37.64 31.71
N TYR A 11 28.60 36.79 32.03
CA TYR A 11 28.76 35.46 31.43
C TYR A 11 27.63 34.53 31.78
N ALA A 12 27.17 34.53 33.05
CA ALA A 12 26.01 33.73 33.44
C ALA A 12 24.72 34.09 32.66
N LEU A 13 24.46 35.40 32.52
CA LEU A 13 23.33 35.89 31.74
C LEU A 13 23.45 35.53 30.25
N LEU A 14 24.65 35.59 29.68
CA LEU A 14 24.90 35.20 28.29
C LEU A 14 24.67 33.72 28.08
N ILE A 15 25.07 32.85 29.00
CA ILE A 15 24.81 31.40 28.93
C ILE A 15 23.30 31.13 29.02
N ILE A 16 22.59 31.77 29.95
CA ILE A 16 21.12 31.64 30.08
C ILE A 16 20.45 32.11 28.80
N PHE A 17 20.86 33.20 28.20
CA PHE A 17 20.33 33.70 26.94
C PHE A 17 20.59 32.75 25.77
N CYS A 18 21.78 32.16 25.68
CA CYS A 18 22.08 31.12 24.67
C CYS A 18 21.23 29.87 24.84
N ILE A 19 21.02 29.43 26.08
CA ILE A 19 20.12 28.28 26.39
C ILE A 19 18.68 28.63 25.98
N TYR A 20 18.23 29.85 26.29
CA TYR A 20 16.89 30.30 25.90
C TYR A 20 16.73 30.37 24.39
N LEU A 21 17.74 30.87 23.67
CA LEU A 21 17.79 30.89 22.20
C LEU A 21 17.73 29.45 21.64
N LEU A 22 18.46 28.49 22.20
CA LEU A 22 18.43 27.07 21.79
C LEU A 22 17.03 26.49 21.98
N PHE A 23 16.36 26.78 23.09
CA PHE A 23 14.97 26.31 23.31
C PHE A 23 13.98 27.00 22.40
N PHE A 24 14.12 28.29 22.12
CA PHE A 24 13.23 29.02 21.22
C PHE A 24 13.41 28.61 19.76
N THR A 25 14.65 28.30 19.36
CA THR A 25 14.96 27.85 17.99
C THR A 25 14.77 26.35 17.82
N SER A 26 14.70 25.57 18.91
CA SER A 26 14.50 24.10 18.82
C SER A 26 13.21 23.74 18.09
N LYS A 27 12.12 24.49 18.28
CA LYS A 27 10.86 24.32 17.54
C LYS A 27 10.99 24.57 16.03
N LEU A 28 11.98 25.37 15.60
CA LEU A 28 12.28 25.61 14.18
C LEU A 28 13.06 24.47 13.55
N TYR A 29 13.77 23.64 14.34
CA TYR A 29 14.60 22.55 13.86
C TYR A 29 14.03 21.17 14.17
N ILE A 30 13.15 21.04 15.18
CA ILE A 30 12.46 19.79 15.47
C ILE A 30 11.24 19.73 14.54
N HIS A 31 11.45 19.22 13.37
CA HIS A 31 10.33 18.82 12.52
C HIS A 31 9.67 17.58 13.13
N GLU A 32 8.37 17.62 13.32
CA GLU A 32 7.62 16.43 13.67
C GLU A 32 7.93 15.32 12.65
N PRO A 33 8.12 14.08 13.10
CA PRO A 33 8.32 12.97 12.17
C PRO A 33 7.13 12.89 11.21
N LEU A 34 7.38 12.57 9.94
CA LEU A 34 6.30 12.30 9.00
C LEU A 34 5.47 11.13 9.53
N ARG A 35 4.16 11.23 9.39
CA ARG A 35 3.28 10.09 9.67
C ARG A 35 3.58 8.95 8.69
N GLU A 36 3.28 7.73 9.11
CA GLU A 36 3.42 6.58 8.21
C GLU A 36 2.51 6.80 6.99
N GLU A 37 3.10 6.71 5.81
CA GLU A 37 2.38 6.87 4.57
C GLU A 37 1.45 5.69 4.27
N SER A 38 0.34 5.97 3.59
CA SER A 38 -0.52 4.93 3.04
C SER A 38 0.21 4.17 1.94
N LYS A 39 0.36 2.87 2.07
CA LYS A 39 1.10 2.04 1.10
C LYS A 39 0.29 1.89 -0.18
N ILE A 40 0.98 2.05 -1.31
CA ILE A 40 0.39 1.81 -2.63
C ILE A 40 0.01 0.33 -2.75
N GLY A 41 -1.24 0.06 -3.13
CA GLY A 41 -1.79 -1.28 -3.29
C GLY A 41 -2.36 -1.91 -2.02
N ASP A 42 -2.20 -1.28 -0.84
CA ASP A 42 -2.82 -1.77 0.38
C ASP A 42 -4.30 -1.38 0.43
N LYS A 43 -5.13 -2.37 0.70
CA LYS A 43 -6.57 -2.20 0.84
C LYS A 43 -6.91 -1.79 2.26
N ILE A 44 -7.41 -0.56 2.45
CA ILE A 44 -7.86 -0.04 3.73
C ILE A 44 -9.37 -0.19 3.80
N SER A 45 -9.84 -1.03 4.72
CA SER A 45 -11.27 -1.25 4.95
C SER A 45 -11.80 -0.26 5.97
N TYR A 46 -13.01 0.27 5.72
CA TYR A 46 -13.73 1.18 6.61
C TYR A 46 -15.22 0.97 6.42
N MET A 47 -16.01 1.41 7.37
CA MET A 47 -17.43 1.07 7.42
C MET A 47 -17.67 -0.42 7.11
N GLN A 48 -18.87 -0.91 7.22
CA GLN A 48 -19.13 -2.30 6.87
C GLN A 48 -19.04 -2.51 5.35
N ASN A 49 -18.08 -3.33 4.91
CA ASN A 49 -17.90 -3.79 3.54
C ASN A 49 -17.45 -2.73 2.50
N ARG A 50 -16.86 -1.62 2.92
CA ARG A 50 -16.21 -0.65 2.01
C ARG A 50 -14.71 -0.67 2.17
N SER A 51 -14.01 -0.36 1.09
CA SER A 51 -12.55 -0.20 1.15
C SER A 51 -12.04 0.75 0.08
N VAL A 52 -10.91 1.36 0.40
CA VAL A 52 -10.17 2.24 -0.50
C VAL A 52 -8.75 1.68 -0.66
N THR A 53 -8.25 1.68 -1.88
CA THR A 53 -6.86 1.33 -2.19
C THR A 53 -6.22 2.50 -2.93
N LEU A 54 -5.09 2.99 -2.40
CA LEU A 54 -4.27 3.96 -3.11
C LEU A 54 -3.53 3.24 -4.25
N VAL A 55 -3.92 3.49 -5.49
CA VAL A 55 -3.31 2.87 -6.66
C VAL A 55 -2.06 3.61 -7.10
N HIS A 56 -2.13 4.95 -7.13
CA HIS A 56 -1.03 5.79 -7.55
C HIS A 56 -1.21 7.23 -7.07
N ALA A 57 -0.08 7.93 -6.82
CA ALA A 57 -0.06 9.35 -6.56
C ALA A 57 1.10 10.00 -7.32
N THR A 58 0.81 11.05 -8.08
CA THR A 58 1.79 11.79 -8.88
C THR A 58 1.65 13.29 -8.61
N TYR A 59 2.75 13.97 -8.36
CA TYR A 59 2.78 15.41 -8.14
C TYR A 59 3.60 16.13 -9.21
N ASP A 60 2.97 17.10 -9.83
CA ASP A 60 3.59 18.06 -10.76
C ASP A 60 3.94 19.34 -10.01
N LYS A 61 5.24 19.61 -9.86
CA LYS A 61 5.74 20.79 -9.14
C LYS A 61 5.46 22.09 -9.88
N ASP A 62 5.48 22.06 -11.21
CA ASP A 62 5.31 23.24 -12.04
C ASP A 62 3.85 23.69 -12.07
N LYS A 63 2.94 22.75 -12.22
CA LYS A 63 1.49 22.97 -12.17
C LYS A 63 0.96 23.13 -10.74
N LYS A 64 1.71 22.68 -9.72
CA LYS A 64 1.26 22.58 -8.32
C LYS A 64 0.00 21.74 -8.19
N GLU A 65 -0.04 20.65 -8.93
CA GLU A 65 -1.16 19.74 -9.00
C GLU A 65 -0.73 18.32 -8.65
N MET A 66 -1.62 17.57 -8.02
CA MET A 66 -1.43 16.15 -7.74
C MET A 66 -2.56 15.35 -8.37
N GLU A 67 -2.20 14.26 -9.03
CA GLU A 67 -3.12 13.25 -9.49
C GLU A 67 -3.07 12.06 -8.52
N VAL A 68 -4.23 11.67 -7.99
CA VAL A 68 -4.38 10.53 -7.10
C VAL A 68 -5.37 9.55 -7.72
N GLN A 69 -4.96 8.30 -7.84
CA GLN A 69 -5.76 7.23 -8.40
C GLN A 69 -6.17 6.27 -7.29
N LEU A 70 -7.46 6.00 -7.17
CA LEU A 70 -8.06 5.21 -6.11
C LEU A 70 -8.89 4.07 -6.68
N ASP A 71 -8.74 2.87 -6.13
CA ASP A 71 -9.78 1.85 -6.23
C ASP A 71 -10.74 2.01 -5.03
N LEU A 72 -12.02 2.05 -5.33
CA LEU A 72 -13.12 2.15 -4.38
C LEU A 72 -13.94 0.86 -4.46
N ASP A 73 -13.94 0.09 -3.40
CA ASP A 73 -14.68 -1.17 -3.36
C ASP A 73 -15.86 -1.03 -2.40
N ASN A 74 -17.06 -1.17 -2.94
CA ASN A 74 -18.31 -1.10 -2.20
C ASN A 74 -19.03 -2.44 -2.29
N ASN A 75 -18.95 -3.23 -1.22
CA ASN A 75 -19.68 -4.47 -1.05
C ASN A 75 -20.86 -4.31 -0.08
N SER A 76 -21.27 -3.08 0.21
CA SER A 76 -22.47 -2.81 0.99
C SER A 76 -23.73 -2.92 0.12
N ASN A 77 -24.88 -3.08 0.74
CA ASN A 77 -26.16 -3.16 0.04
C ASN A 77 -26.87 -1.80 -0.11
N ASP A 78 -26.15 -0.69 0.12
CA ASP A 78 -26.73 0.66 0.15
C ASP A 78 -26.79 1.36 -1.22
N ASN A 79 -26.14 0.80 -2.26
CA ASN A 79 -26.07 1.34 -3.63
C ASN A 79 -25.49 2.78 -3.70
N ILE A 80 -24.67 3.19 -2.73
CA ILE A 80 -24.05 4.51 -2.70
C ILE A 80 -22.65 4.39 -3.30
N ASP A 81 -22.47 4.89 -4.52
CA ASP A 81 -21.21 4.90 -5.26
C ASP A 81 -20.62 6.31 -5.42
N GLU A 82 -21.20 7.30 -4.74
CA GLU A 82 -20.67 8.66 -4.69
C GLU A 82 -19.88 8.90 -3.40
N TYR A 83 -18.82 9.70 -3.51
CA TYR A 83 -17.88 9.95 -2.40
C TYR A 83 -17.57 11.43 -2.25
N TYR A 84 -17.30 11.83 -1.01
CA TYR A 84 -16.64 13.09 -0.68
C TYR A 84 -15.13 12.88 -0.65
N TYR A 85 -14.40 13.87 -1.17
CA TYR A 85 -12.94 13.89 -1.15
C TYR A 85 -12.49 15.21 -0.54
N ILE A 86 -11.87 15.12 0.65
CA ILE A 86 -11.40 16.29 1.39
C ILE A 86 -9.88 16.17 1.54
N VAL A 87 -9.18 17.25 1.26
CA VAL A 87 -7.72 17.30 1.40
C VAL A 87 -7.34 18.27 2.50
N SER A 88 -6.52 17.82 3.42
CA SER A 88 -5.89 18.61 4.47
C SER A 88 -4.37 18.55 4.35
N LYS A 89 -3.69 19.65 4.66
CA LYS A 89 -2.24 19.70 4.80
C LYS A 89 -1.88 19.70 6.27
N THR A 90 -0.77 19.06 6.60
CA THR A 90 -0.21 19.13 7.95
C THR A 90 0.36 20.50 8.27
N GLU A 91 0.85 21.23 7.26
CA GLU A 91 1.42 22.57 7.42
C GLU A 91 0.75 23.57 6.47
N GLY A 92 0.24 24.66 7.00
CA GLY A 92 -0.37 25.76 6.25
C GLY A 92 -1.88 25.63 6.02
N SER A 93 -2.50 26.66 5.41
CA SER A 93 -3.93 26.66 5.12
C SER A 93 -4.27 25.72 3.97
N SER A 94 -5.38 24.99 4.10
CA SER A 94 -5.96 24.12 3.07
C SER A 94 -7.09 24.81 2.28
N GLU A 95 -7.44 26.06 2.63
CA GLU A 95 -8.62 26.75 2.08
C GLU A 95 -8.62 26.93 0.55
N ASP A 96 -7.44 27.02 -0.07
CA ASP A 96 -7.30 27.19 -1.52
C ASP A 96 -7.24 25.88 -2.30
N ILE A 97 -7.18 24.72 -1.62
CA ILE A 97 -7.03 23.43 -2.27
C ILE A 97 -8.37 23.04 -2.92
N LYS A 98 -8.31 22.69 -4.18
CA LYS A 98 -9.48 22.20 -4.93
C LYS A 98 -9.26 20.75 -5.32
N VAL A 99 -10.24 19.91 -5.04
CA VAL A 99 -10.28 18.51 -5.49
C VAL A 99 -11.27 18.40 -6.62
N GLN A 100 -10.85 17.84 -7.73
CA GLN A 100 -11.67 17.61 -8.91
C GLN A 100 -11.60 16.13 -9.29
N GLU A 101 -12.75 15.49 -9.46
CA GLU A 101 -12.83 14.17 -10.07
C GLU A 101 -12.62 14.33 -11.57
N VAL A 102 -11.50 13.82 -12.11
CA VAL A 102 -11.19 13.87 -13.55
C VAL A 102 -11.58 12.58 -14.26
N TYR A 103 -11.76 11.52 -13.49
CA TYR A 103 -12.33 10.25 -13.92
C TYR A 103 -13.08 9.62 -12.75
N ASN A 104 -14.33 9.21 -12.97
CA ASN A 104 -15.14 8.55 -11.96
C ASN A 104 -15.98 7.46 -12.63
N LYS A 105 -15.65 6.21 -12.33
CA LYS A 105 -16.42 5.02 -12.72
C LYS A 105 -16.53 4.09 -11.50
N PRO A 106 -17.50 3.22 -11.45
CA PRO A 106 -17.60 2.24 -10.39
C PRO A 106 -16.25 1.56 -10.15
N MET A 107 -15.82 1.50 -8.89
CA MET A 107 -14.58 0.87 -8.43
C MET A 107 -13.25 1.59 -8.78
N TYR A 108 -13.26 2.68 -9.55
CA TYR A 108 -12.03 3.39 -9.87
C TYR A 108 -12.24 4.88 -10.10
N THR A 109 -11.54 5.70 -9.34
CA THR A 109 -11.62 7.16 -9.42
C THR A 109 -10.23 7.78 -9.56
N VAL A 110 -10.12 8.83 -10.34
CA VAL A 110 -8.93 9.67 -10.44
C VAL A 110 -9.28 11.08 -10.02
N LEU A 111 -8.55 11.55 -9.01
CA LEU A 111 -8.68 12.89 -8.46
C LEU A 111 -7.54 13.77 -8.95
N ARG A 112 -7.85 15.01 -9.31
CA ARG A 112 -6.89 16.06 -9.54
C ARG A 112 -6.99 17.08 -8.41
N ILE A 113 -5.96 17.15 -7.58
CA ILE A 113 -5.85 18.09 -6.45
C ILE A 113 -5.04 19.27 -6.94
N LYS A 114 -5.65 20.46 -6.94
CA LYS A 114 -5.06 21.71 -7.46
C LYS A 114 -4.65 22.64 -6.34
N ASN A 115 -3.78 23.60 -6.67
CA ASN A 115 -3.28 24.63 -5.76
C ASN A 115 -2.46 24.06 -4.58
N LEU A 116 -1.81 22.93 -4.79
CA LEU A 116 -0.86 22.40 -3.82
C LEU A 116 0.43 23.22 -3.87
N LYS A 117 0.60 24.19 -2.96
CA LYS A 117 1.85 24.93 -2.83
C LYS A 117 3.00 23.95 -2.52
N GLY A 118 4.12 24.08 -3.24
CA GLY A 118 5.19 23.07 -3.32
C GLY A 118 5.94 22.70 -2.03
N ASN A 119 5.57 23.27 -0.89
CA ASN A 119 6.24 23.07 0.40
C ASN A 119 5.47 22.14 1.35
N PHE A 120 4.50 21.38 0.86
CA PHE A 120 3.85 20.41 1.72
C PHE A 120 4.80 19.23 2.03
N ARG A 121 4.86 18.84 3.30
CA ARG A 121 5.60 17.64 3.75
C ARG A 121 4.76 16.39 3.58
N GLU A 122 3.48 16.51 3.91
CA GLU A 122 2.46 15.50 3.75
C GLU A 122 1.09 16.15 3.56
N ILE A 123 0.20 15.41 2.96
CA ILE A 123 -1.22 15.74 2.86
C ILE A 123 -2.05 14.54 3.29
N SER A 124 -3.20 14.80 3.86
CA SER A 124 -4.23 13.82 4.15
C SER A 124 -5.34 13.94 3.12
N LEU A 125 -5.67 12.85 2.46
CA LEU A 125 -6.85 12.73 1.62
C LEU A 125 -7.89 11.89 2.36
N PHE A 126 -8.99 12.51 2.74
CA PHE A 126 -10.13 11.85 3.37
C PHE A 126 -11.12 11.44 2.29
N VAL A 127 -11.56 10.20 2.36
CA VAL A 127 -12.53 9.60 1.43
C VAL A 127 -13.70 9.07 2.24
N ALA A 128 -14.88 9.64 2.02
CA ALA A 128 -16.13 9.25 2.69
C ALA A 128 -17.25 9.03 1.67
N PRO A 129 -18.15 8.04 1.85
CA PRO A 129 -19.31 7.90 1.00
C PRO A 129 -20.32 9.03 1.28
N LYS A 130 -21.07 9.47 0.25
CA LYS A 130 -22.12 10.48 0.39
C LYS A 130 -23.40 9.91 1.00
N ILE A 131 -23.32 9.42 2.23
CA ILE A 131 -24.47 8.87 2.98
C ILE A 131 -25.21 9.96 3.74
N ALA A 132 -24.48 10.99 4.21
CA ALA A 132 -24.99 12.10 5.02
C ALA A 132 -24.32 13.40 4.60
N ASP A 133 -24.74 14.51 5.18
CA ASP A 133 -24.04 15.78 5.01
C ASP A 133 -22.64 15.71 5.62
N ILE A 134 -21.67 16.44 5.03
CA ILE A 134 -20.26 16.43 5.46
C ILE A 134 -20.10 16.67 6.97
N GLY A 135 -20.99 17.48 7.57
CA GLY A 135 -20.97 17.80 9.01
C GLY A 135 -21.36 16.64 9.92
N ASP A 136 -22.01 15.62 9.40
CA ASP A 136 -22.52 14.47 10.16
C ASP A 136 -21.63 13.22 10.02
N ILE A 137 -20.49 13.33 9.31
CA ILE A 137 -19.56 12.23 9.11
C ILE A 137 -18.75 11.99 10.39
N GLY A 138 -18.92 10.81 10.98
CA GLY A 138 -18.14 10.37 12.14
C GLY A 138 -16.76 9.82 11.77
N ASP A 139 -15.87 9.66 12.76
CA ASP A 139 -14.50 9.18 12.56
C ASP A 139 -14.41 7.77 11.94
N SER A 140 -15.46 6.97 12.05
CA SER A 140 -15.53 5.62 11.42
C SER A 140 -16.01 5.63 9.98
N ASP A 141 -16.49 6.77 9.48
CA ASP A 141 -17.23 6.87 8.23
C ASP A 141 -16.34 7.31 7.06
N TYR A 142 -15.06 7.54 7.32
CA TYR A 142 -14.08 7.90 6.28
C TYR A 142 -12.78 7.10 6.38
N VAL A 143 -12.03 7.12 5.30
CA VAL A 143 -10.62 6.67 5.27
C VAL A 143 -9.72 7.88 5.10
N GLU A 144 -8.68 7.95 5.91
CA GLU A 144 -7.58 8.89 5.71
C GLU A 144 -6.44 8.20 4.94
N LEU A 145 -6.05 8.78 3.82
CA LEU A 145 -4.87 8.41 3.06
C LEU A 145 -3.78 9.45 3.28
N VAL A 146 -2.66 9.03 3.86
CA VAL A 146 -1.49 9.89 4.09
C VAL A 146 -0.58 9.81 2.88
N LEU A 147 -0.38 10.95 2.22
CA LEU A 147 0.47 11.11 1.03
C LEU A 147 1.67 11.98 1.38
N ASN A 148 2.88 11.45 1.17
CA ASN A 148 4.13 12.13 1.41
C ASN A 148 5.17 11.75 0.34
N LYS A 149 6.40 12.23 0.48
CA LYS A 149 7.48 11.98 -0.50
C LYS A 149 7.79 10.51 -0.80
N ASN A 150 7.39 9.59 0.08
CA ASN A 150 7.72 8.16 -0.06
C ASN A 150 6.72 7.43 -0.98
N ASN A 151 5.46 7.87 -1.04
CA ASN A 151 4.42 7.27 -1.87
C ASN A 151 3.96 8.14 -3.05
N ILE A 152 4.52 9.34 -3.21
CA ILE A 152 4.22 10.25 -4.32
C ILE A 152 5.35 10.18 -5.35
N LYS A 153 5.02 10.03 -6.63
CA LYS A 153 5.94 10.23 -7.74
C LYS A 153 5.96 11.68 -8.18
N TYR A 154 7.14 12.20 -8.46
CA TYR A 154 7.33 13.57 -8.95
C TYR A 154 7.55 13.54 -10.45
N MET A 155 6.55 13.95 -11.23
CA MET A 155 6.64 14.03 -12.69
C MET A 155 5.57 14.97 -13.24
N ALA A 156 5.77 15.47 -14.46
CA ALA A 156 4.80 16.31 -15.14
C ALA A 156 3.48 15.56 -15.38
N LEU A 157 2.38 16.24 -15.10
CA LEU A 157 1.03 15.75 -15.38
C LEU A 157 0.57 16.24 -16.73
N ASN A 158 0.15 15.30 -17.59
CA ASN A 158 -0.47 15.60 -18.87
C ASN A 158 -1.98 15.59 -18.72
N ASP A 159 -2.65 16.37 -19.57
CA ASP A 159 -4.09 16.27 -19.72
C ASP A 159 -4.41 14.97 -20.45
N LYS A 160 -5.30 14.18 -19.87
CA LYS A 160 -5.68 12.86 -20.36
C LYS A 160 -7.18 12.83 -20.62
N HIS A 161 -7.59 12.07 -21.61
CA HIS A 161 -8.98 11.71 -21.82
C HIS A 161 -9.39 10.54 -20.93
N GLU A 162 -10.68 10.35 -20.68
CA GLU A 162 -11.19 9.23 -19.88
C GLU A 162 -10.63 7.88 -20.33
N ILE A 163 -10.51 7.68 -21.64
CA ILE A 163 -9.99 6.44 -22.23
C ILE A 163 -8.52 6.16 -21.83
N ASP A 164 -7.72 7.21 -21.60
CA ASP A 164 -6.32 7.07 -21.22
C ASP A 164 -6.20 6.58 -19.78
N TYR A 165 -7.03 7.11 -18.86
CA TYR A 165 -7.11 6.62 -17.49
C TYR A 165 -7.51 5.13 -17.43
N LEU A 166 -8.48 4.75 -18.23
CA LEU A 166 -8.95 3.38 -18.30
C LEU A 166 -7.85 2.44 -18.85
N ARG A 167 -7.13 2.87 -19.89
CA ARG A 167 -5.97 2.13 -20.44
C ARG A 167 -4.85 1.97 -19.42
N GLU A 168 -4.54 3.02 -18.70
CA GLU A 168 -3.52 2.98 -17.62
C GLU A 168 -3.94 1.99 -16.53
N ARG A 169 -5.20 2.07 -16.06
CA ARG A 169 -5.69 1.15 -15.03
C ARG A 169 -5.64 -0.30 -15.49
N HIS A 170 -6.03 -0.59 -16.72
CA HIS A 170 -5.93 -1.96 -17.27
C HIS A 170 -4.48 -2.43 -17.39
N ALA A 171 -3.56 -1.56 -17.78
CA ALA A 171 -2.14 -1.92 -17.83
C ALA A 171 -1.58 -2.24 -16.42
N MET A 172 -1.98 -1.47 -15.41
CA MET A 172 -1.61 -1.72 -14.01
C MET A 172 -2.17 -3.06 -13.51
N LEU A 173 -3.46 -3.33 -13.74
CA LEU A 173 -4.10 -4.60 -13.34
C LEU A 173 -3.44 -5.82 -14.02
N ILE A 174 -3.10 -5.71 -15.30
CA ILE A 174 -2.38 -6.79 -15.99
C ILE A 174 -1.02 -7.02 -15.35
N LYS A 175 -0.26 -5.96 -15.10
CA LYS A 175 1.06 -6.05 -14.46
C LYS A 175 0.98 -6.65 -13.06
N GLU A 176 0.03 -6.22 -12.25
CA GLU A 176 -0.19 -6.77 -10.91
C GLU A 176 -0.43 -8.28 -10.95
N LYS A 177 -1.31 -8.73 -11.84
CA LYS A 177 -1.58 -10.16 -12.02
C LYS A 177 -0.38 -10.93 -12.58
N GLU A 178 0.39 -10.35 -13.50
CA GLU A 178 1.63 -10.94 -14.00
C GLU A 178 2.67 -11.09 -12.88
N ASP A 179 2.80 -10.11 -12.01
CA ASP A 179 3.71 -10.17 -10.85
C ASP A 179 3.21 -11.16 -9.79
N HIS A 180 1.90 -11.27 -9.59
CA HIS A 180 1.32 -12.31 -8.73
C HIS A 180 1.60 -13.71 -9.28
N VAL A 181 1.46 -13.93 -10.58
CA VAL A 181 1.83 -15.20 -11.24
C VAL A 181 3.30 -15.54 -11.03
N LYS A 182 4.21 -14.56 -11.13
CA LYS A 182 5.65 -14.77 -10.86
C LYS A 182 5.88 -15.20 -9.41
N LYS A 183 5.26 -14.49 -8.44
CA LYS A 183 5.34 -14.85 -7.01
C LYS A 183 4.82 -16.25 -6.74
N MET A 184 3.70 -16.65 -7.34
CA MET A 184 3.14 -18.01 -7.17
C MET A 184 4.06 -19.09 -7.76
N LYS A 185 4.71 -18.83 -8.91
CA LYS A 185 5.69 -19.75 -9.49
C LYS A 185 6.91 -19.95 -8.58
N LEU A 186 7.40 -18.88 -7.96
CA LEU A 186 8.50 -18.98 -6.99
C LEU A 186 8.11 -19.79 -5.75
N LYS A 187 6.87 -19.62 -5.26
CA LYS A 187 6.34 -20.42 -4.15
C LYS A 187 6.26 -21.91 -4.53
N ILE A 188 5.78 -22.22 -5.74
CA ILE A 188 5.73 -23.61 -6.23
C ILE A 188 7.14 -24.20 -6.23
N LYS A 189 8.12 -23.51 -6.80
CA LYS A 189 9.51 -24.00 -6.83
C LYS A 189 10.04 -24.30 -5.42
N LYS A 190 9.79 -23.41 -4.46
CA LYS A 190 10.18 -23.62 -3.06
C LYS A 190 9.52 -24.87 -2.47
N HIS A 191 8.22 -25.05 -2.68
CA HIS A 191 7.48 -26.22 -2.19
C HIS A 191 7.92 -27.52 -2.89
N GLU A 192 8.27 -27.47 -4.17
CA GLU A 192 8.83 -28.62 -4.89
C GLU A 192 10.22 -29.03 -4.35
N GLU A 193 11.05 -28.06 -3.95
CA GLU A 193 12.32 -28.32 -3.26
C GLU A 193 12.10 -28.93 -1.86
N GLU A 194 11.15 -28.42 -1.09
CA GLU A 194 10.74 -28.98 0.21
C GLU A 194 10.28 -30.43 0.06
N LEU A 195 9.40 -30.69 -0.91
CA LEU A 195 8.86 -32.02 -1.22
C LEU A 195 9.97 -33.01 -1.62
N TYR A 196 10.91 -32.53 -2.45
CA TYR A 196 12.06 -33.34 -2.84
C TYR A 196 12.90 -33.77 -1.63
N ASN A 197 13.16 -32.85 -0.70
CA ASN A 197 13.96 -33.12 0.51
C ASN A 197 13.26 -34.13 1.43
N ILE A 198 11.94 -33.98 1.64
CA ILE A 198 11.14 -34.92 2.42
C ILE A 198 11.21 -36.32 1.80
N ARG A 199 10.98 -36.44 0.50
CA ARG A 199 11.01 -37.71 -0.22
C ARG A 199 12.39 -38.34 -0.24
N LYS A 200 13.45 -37.54 -0.32
CA LYS A 200 14.81 -38.01 -0.17
C LYS A 200 15.05 -38.61 1.22
N SER A 201 14.70 -37.84 2.27
CA SER A 201 14.79 -38.31 3.64
C SER A 201 14.04 -39.62 3.91
N GLN A 202 12.82 -39.77 3.35
CA GLN A 202 12.04 -41.00 3.47
C GLN A 202 12.71 -42.19 2.77
N ARG A 203 13.36 -41.99 1.63
CA ARG A 203 14.13 -43.04 0.95
C ARG A 203 15.30 -43.48 1.78
N ASP A 204 16.10 -42.51 2.25
CA ASP A 204 17.27 -42.76 3.11
C ASP A 204 16.87 -43.55 4.37
N TYR A 205 15.70 -43.26 4.95
CA TYR A 205 15.18 -44.01 6.09
C TYR A 205 14.82 -45.45 5.73
N LYS A 206 14.12 -45.69 4.61
CA LYS A 206 13.72 -47.01 4.17
C LYS A 206 14.91 -47.94 3.86
N GLU A 207 15.97 -47.36 3.29
CA GLU A 207 17.19 -48.12 2.95
C GLU A 207 17.99 -48.55 4.19
N ASN A 208 17.84 -47.84 5.31
CA ASN A 208 18.60 -48.11 6.54
C ASN A 208 17.80 -48.85 7.62
N ILE A 209 16.51 -49.13 7.42
CA ILE A 209 15.61 -49.65 8.46
C ILE A 209 16.02 -51.05 8.98
N ASP A 210 16.64 -51.85 8.12
CA ASP A 210 17.03 -53.23 8.46
C ASP A 210 18.22 -53.29 9.44
N TYR A 211 18.97 -52.20 9.58
CA TYR A 211 20.15 -52.09 10.45
C TYR A 211 19.82 -51.52 11.83
N LEU A 212 18.55 -51.22 12.12
CA LEU A 212 18.11 -50.50 13.32
C LEU A 212 17.57 -51.47 14.38
N THR A 213 17.69 -51.06 15.63
CA THR A 213 17.01 -51.67 16.78
C THR A 213 15.50 -51.49 16.68
N ASP A 214 14.71 -52.24 17.42
CA ASP A 214 13.23 -52.17 17.39
C ASP A 214 12.74 -50.78 17.88
N GLU A 215 13.41 -50.13 18.84
CA GLU A 215 13.09 -48.79 19.31
C GLU A 215 13.40 -47.74 18.22
N GLU A 216 14.52 -47.88 17.55
CA GLU A 216 14.88 -46.99 16.43
C GLU A 216 13.90 -47.16 15.27
N LYS A 217 13.48 -48.39 14.90
CA LYS A 217 12.46 -48.62 13.89
C LYS A 217 11.16 -47.93 14.19
N ALA A 218 10.63 -48.04 15.42
CA ALA A 218 9.42 -47.34 15.82
C ALA A 218 9.52 -45.81 15.68
N SER A 219 10.68 -45.21 16.03
CA SER A 219 10.95 -43.79 15.86
C SER A 219 10.96 -43.42 14.35
N TYR A 220 11.58 -44.22 13.50
CA TYR A 220 11.64 -43.99 12.06
C TYR A 220 10.27 -44.12 11.39
N GLU A 221 9.47 -45.10 11.77
CA GLU A 221 8.11 -45.25 11.28
C GLU A 221 7.23 -44.05 11.63
N ALA A 222 7.34 -43.55 12.85
CA ALA A 222 6.64 -42.33 13.24
C ALA A 222 7.07 -41.13 12.40
N ARG A 223 8.37 -40.98 12.10
CA ARG A 223 8.89 -39.93 11.19
C ARG A 223 8.38 -40.09 9.76
N ILE A 224 8.37 -41.29 9.23
CA ILE A 224 7.82 -41.58 7.86
C ILE A 224 6.35 -41.15 7.81
N LYS A 225 5.56 -41.47 8.85
CA LYS A 225 4.15 -41.05 8.91
C LYS A 225 4.00 -39.54 8.93
N SER A 226 4.76 -38.84 9.79
CA SER A 226 4.75 -37.39 9.87
C SER A 226 5.17 -36.74 8.55
N ASN A 227 6.22 -37.25 7.91
CA ASN A 227 6.68 -36.77 6.61
C ASN A 227 5.61 -36.95 5.53
N LYS A 228 4.81 -38.02 5.57
CA LYS A 228 3.73 -38.24 4.61
C LYS A 228 2.60 -37.22 4.79
N GLU A 229 2.24 -36.89 6.04
CA GLU A 229 1.26 -35.86 6.34
C GLU A 229 1.76 -34.47 5.86
N GLU A 230 3.06 -34.20 6.01
CA GLU A 230 3.68 -32.97 5.49
C GLU A 230 3.72 -32.92 3.96
N GLU A 231 3.98 -34.06 3.27
CA GLU A 231 3.87 -34.17 1.81
C GLU A 231 2.49 -33.76 1.32
N ASP A 232 1.43 -34.34 1.90
CA ASP A 232 0.05 -34.03 1.51
C ASP A 232 -0.27 -32.54 1.65
N ILE A 233 0.19 -31.92 2.74
CA ILE A 233 0.03 -30.48 2.97
C ILE A 233 0.77 -29.65 1.91
N ILE A 234 2.00 -30.02 1.55
CA ILE A 234 2.79 -29.32 0.56
C ILE A 234 2.19 -29.49 -0.84
N GLU A 235 1.74 -30.68 -1.20
CA GLU A 235 1.06 -30.94 -2.47
C GLU A 235 -0.21 -30.10 -2.61
N ASP A 236 -1.01 -29.97 -1.56
CA ASP A 236 -2.17 -29.10 -1.56
C ASP A 236 -1.80 -27.60 -1.71
N LYS A 237 -0.71 -27.15 -1.09
CA LYS A 237 -0.19 -25.78 -1.31
C LYS A 237 0.19 -25.56 -2.76
N ILE A 238 0.89 -26.52 -3.39
CA ILE A 238 1.27 -26.46 -4.81
C ILE A 238 0.03 -26.41 -5.69
N LYS A 239 -0.95 -27.28 -5.45
CA LYS A 239 -2.22 -27.33 -6.19
C LYS A 239 -2.98 -26.00 -6.11
N ASN A 240 -3.05 -25.39 -4.92
CA ASN A 240 -3.68 -24.10 -4.70
C ASN A 240 -2.95 -22.97 -5.45
N CYS A 241 -1.61 -22.96 -5.43
CA CYS A 241 -0.82 -22.01 -6.22
C CYS A 241 -1.09 -22.17 -7.73
N LYS A 242 -1.12 -23.42 -8.26
CA LYS A 242 -1.43 -23.68 -9.68
C LYS A 242 -2.83 -23.21 -10.06
N LYS A 243 -3.83 -23.41 -9.19
CA LYS A 243 -5.20 -22.93 -9.40
C LYS A 243 -5.23 -21.40 -9.51
N ARG A 244 -4.57 -20.68 -8.60
CA ARG A 244 -4.48 -19.20 -8.62
C ARG A 244 -3.80 -18.71 -9.90
N ILE A 245 -2.69 -19.32 -10.31
CA ILE A 245 -2.01 -18.98 -11.57
C ILE A 245 -2.95 -19.13 -12.77
N LYS A 246 -3.77 -20.18 -12.80
CA LYS A 246 -4.74 -20.37 -13.88
C LYS A 246 -5.76 -19.25 -13.92
N THR A 247 -6.35 -18.89 -12.77
CA THR A 247 -7.32 -17.77 -12.66
C THR A 247 -6.69 -16.46 -13.10
N ASP A 248 -5.49 -16.10 -12.60
CA ASP A 248 -4.83 -14.86 -12.99
C ASP A 248 -4.53 -14.79 -14.49
N LYS A 249 -4.12 -15.91 -15.12
CA LYS A 249 -3.91 -15.96 -16.57
C LYS A 249 -5.20 -15.77 -17.36
N GLU A 250 -6.30 -16.32 -16.90
CA GLU A 250 -7.62 -16.11 -17.51
C GLU A 250 -8.05 -14.65 -17.43
N ASP A 251 -7.84 -14.02 -16.27
CA ASP A 251 -8.15 -12.60 -16.08
C ASP A 251 -7.26 -11.70 -16.94
N ILE A 252 -5.94 -11.98 -17.01
CA ILE A 252 -5.01 -11.27 -17.92
C ILE A 252 -5.51 -11.36 -19.35
N LYS A 253 -5.97 -12.55 -19.80
CA LYS A 253 -6.50 -12.73 -21.15
C LYS A 253 -7.76 -11.89 -21.38
N LYS A 254 -8.68 -11.84 -20.41
CA LYS A 254 -9.89 -10.99 -20.47
C LYS A 254 -9.51 -9.51 -20.58
N LEU A 255 -8.61 -9.03 -19.69
CA LEU A 255 -8.16 -7.63 -19.69
C LEU A 255 -7.48 -7.25 -21.02
N LYS A 256 -6.64 -8.13 -21.59
CA LYS A 256 -5.99 -7.90 -22.89
C LYS A 256 -7.01 -7.84 -24.03
N ASN A 257 -8.04 -8.66 -24.00
CA ASN A 257 -9.12 -8.66 -25.04
C ASN A 257 -9.98 -7.40 -24.93
N MET A 258 -10.29 -6.91 -23.73
CA MET A 258 -10.99 -5.64 -23.55
C MET A 258 -10.22 -4.48 -24.20
N LYS A 259 -8.88 -4.43 -24.07
CA LYS A 259 -8.03 -3.42 -24.69
C LYS A 259 -8.12 -3.41 -26.22
N VAL A 260 -8.32 -4.56 -26.85
CA VAL A 260 -8.44 -4.66 -28.32
C VAL A 260 -9.77 -4.10 -28.81
N ASN A 261 -10.87 -4.38 -28.10
CA ASN A 261 -12.20 -3.93 -28.50
C ASN A 261 -12.37 -2.40 -28.47
N TRP A 262 -11.56 -1.69 -27.70
CA TRP A 262 -11.61 -0.21 -27.64
C TRP A 262 -10.90 0.48 -28.81
N LEU A 263 -9.97 -0.22 -29.48
CA LEU A 263 -9.34 0.29 -30.71
C LEU A 263 -10.30 0.32 -31.89
N PHE A 264 -11.45 -0.33 -31.81
CA PHE A 264 -12.47 -0.38 -32.89
C PHE A 264 -13.68 0.52 -32.61
N ILE A 265 -13.71 1.27 -31.50
CA ILE A 265 -14.82 2.15 -31.09
C ILE A 265 -14.47 3.64 -31.29
N CYS A 266 -13.26 3.96 -31.75
CA CYS A 266 -12.81 5.32 -32.10
C CYS A 266 -12.81 5.53 -33.62
#